data_381fed61175e57c882843023ad11c748
#
_entry.id   381fed61175e57c882843023ad11c748
#
_cell.length_a   1.000
_cell.length_b   1.000
_cell.length_c   1.000
_cell.angle_alpha   90.00
_cell.angle_beta   90.00
_cell.angle_gamma   90.00
#
_symmetry.space_group_name_H-M   'P 1'
#
loop_
_entity.id
_entity.type
_entity.pdbx_description
1 polymer ?
#
loop_
_entity_poly.entity_id
_entity_poly.type
_entity_poly.pdbx_seq_one_letter_code
_entity_poly.pdbx_strand_id
1 'polypeptide(L)'
;MQKGDTLKKGDILAHCGNSGRSPQPHIHFQLQATPFIGSKTLDYPLGHYILNTDKGYELKSFEKPEKDDKVTAVEKNQTLYKAFHFIPGQQFEFEAALPGGQKKTYKWEVVADIYNNTYIWCEATHSKLFFKSDDDMMYFTHFEGKRRSLLFYFYLTAYKVLYGYYKDMELKDSFPVNTLNSGLLILLQDFVAPFFMFLKTNYQLKYISKKDDFTDSSIEMQSQVDIRVGGISMKKYNFTLSVRKDHIAEFTVTHKNKIVVATNINKPLS
;
A
#
# COMPACT_ATOMS: atom_id res chain seq x y z
N MET A 1 -24.44 24.51 7.27
CA MET A 1 -24.09 24.46 5.84
C MET A 1 -25.27 24.86 4.99
N GLN A 2 -25.01 25.52 3.87
CA GLN A 2 -26.01 25.95 2.91
C GLN A 2 -25.76 25.34 1.54
N LYS A 3 -26.77 25.36 0.68
CA LYS A 3 -26.62 24.86 -0.71
C LYS A 3 -25.56 25.69 -1.45
N GLY A 4 -24.53 25.04 -1.98
CA GLY A 4 -23.44 25.68 -2.71
C GLY A 4 -22.14 25.83 -1.91
N ASP A 5 -22.13 25.53 -0.62
CA ASP A 5 -20.90 25.53 0.18
C ASP A 5 -19.90 24.50 -0.35
N THR A 6 -18.62 24.88 -0.41
CA THR A 6 -17.52 23.99 -0.75
C THR A 6 -16.84 23.54 0.53
N LEU A 7 -16.64 22.24 0.68
CA LEU A 7 -16.07 21.61 1.87
C LEU A 7 -14.74 20.93 1.56
N LYS A 8 -13.87 20.93 2.55
CA LYS A 8 -12.62 20.18 2.53
C LYS A 8 -12.73 18.97 3.45
N LYS A 9 -11.87 17.97 3.24
CA LYS A 9 -11.74 16.81 4.14
C LYS A 9 -11.46 17.31 5.57
N GLY A 10 -12.28 16.89 6.53
CA GLY A 10 -12.20 17.31 7.93
C GLY A 10 -13.14 18.43 8.35
N ASP A 11 -13.80 19.11 7.40
CA ASP A 11 -14.80 20.12 7.74
C ASP A 11 -16.04 19.49 8.38
N ILE A 12 -16.59 20.17 9.38
CA ILE A 12 -17.81 19.72 10.07
C ILE A 12 -19.02 19.92 9.13
N LEU A 13 -19.63 18.82 8.74
CA LEU A 13 -20.84 18.84 7.89
C LEU A 13 -22.08 19.25 8.67
N ALA A 14 -22.30 18.63 9.82
CA ALA A 14 -23.41 18.86 10.72
C ALA A 14 -23.13 18.20 12.08
N HIS A 15 -23.93 18.54 13.07
CA HIS A 15 -23.98 17.79 14.34
C HIS A 15 -24.97 16.63 14.23
N CYS A 16 -24.64 15.52 14.86
CA CYS A 16 -25.54 14.37 14.94
C CYS A 16 -26.78 14.76 15.73
N GLY A 17 -27.96 14.64 15.11
CA GLY A 17 -29.24 14.99 15.71
C GLY A 17 -30.05 13.73 16.10
N ASN A 18 -31.10 13.96 16.90
CA ASN A 18 -32.10 12.93 17.22
C ASN A 18 -33.50 13.52 16.99
N SER A 19 -33.82 13.80 15.73
CA SER A 19 -35.11 14.34 15.33
C SER A 19 -36.02 13.27 14.72
N GLY A 20 -37.35 13.45 14.88
CA GLY A 20 -38.34 12.50 14.38
C GLY A 20 -38.50 11.25 15.24
N ARG A 21 -38.95 10.15 14.62
CA ARG A 21 -39.15 8.85 15.31
C ARG A 21 -37.86 8.02 15.35
N SER A 22 -36.76 8.61 15.81
CA SER A 22 -35.49 7.90 15.90
C SER A 22 -35.26 7.35 17.31
N PRO A 23 -34.93 6.07 17.50
CA PRO A 23 -34.65 5.50 18.82
C PRO A 23 -33.33 6.00 19.41
N GLN A 24 -32.42 6.53 18.57
CA GLN A 24 -31.11 7.04 18.98
C GLN A 24 -30.55 8.05 17.96
N PRO A 25 -29.63 8.95 18.38
CA PRO A 25 -28.98 9.88 17.47
C PRO A 25 -28.26 9.16 16.34
N HIS A 26 -28.49 9.58 15.10
CA HIS A 26 -27.82 9.02 13.92
C HIS A 26 -27.72 10.04 12.78
N ILE A 27 -26.89 9.75 11.80
CA ILE A 27 -26.70 10.55 10.59
C ILE A 27 -27.29 9.78 9.41
N HIS A 28 -28.09 10.49 8.58
CA HIS A 28 -28.48 10.03 7.26
C HIS A 28 -27.53 10.63 6.22
N PHE A 29 -26.90 9.77 5.44
CA PHE A 29 -26.11 10.17 4.30
C PHE A 29 -26.49 9.33 3.09
N GLN A 30 -26.83 10.00 1.97
CA GLN A 30 -27.18 9.32 0.73
C GLN A 30 -26.73 10.13 -0.48
N LEU A 31 -26.41 9.46 -1.56
CA LEU A 31 -26.21 10.04 -2.88
C LEU A 31 -27.45 9.80 -3.73
N GLN A 32 -27.86 10.81 -4.50
CA GLN A 32 -29.00 10.73 -5.40
C GLN A 32 -28.57 11.14 -6.82
N ALA A 33 -29.19 10.53 -7.83
CA ALA A 33 -28.92 10.84 -9.23
C ALA A 33 -29.37 12.25 -9.64
N THR A 34 -30.35 12.81 -8.93
CA THR A 34 -30.89 14.14 -9.19
C THR A 34 -31.07 14.93 -7.89
N PRO A 35 -31.16 16.28 -7.94
CA PRO A 35 -31.32 17.09 -6.73
C PRO A 35 -32.75 17.09 -6.15
N PHE A 36 -33.63 16.28 -6.70
CA PHE A 36 -35.04 16.22 -6.25
C PHE A 36 -35.21 15.26 -5.07
N ILE A 37 -35.93 15.71 -4.05
CA ILE A 37 -36.29 14.88 -2.88
C ILE A 37 -37.07 13.66 -3.34
N GLY A 38 -36.69 12.48 -2.87
CA GLY A 38 -37.31 11.20 -3.24
C GLY A 38 -36.78 10.59 -4.53
N SER A 39 -35.77 11.20 -5.20
CA SER A 39 -35.11 10.55 -6.35
C SER A 39 -34.36 9.28 -5.92
N LYS A 40 -34.13 8.39 -6.89
CA LYS A 40 -33.44 7.12 -6.66
C LYS A 40 -32.08 7.33 -6.01
N THR A 41 -31.86 6.67 -4.88
CA THR A 41 -30.56 6.60 -4.22
C THR A 41 -29.57 5.81 -5.05
N LEU A 42 -28.37 6.36 -5.20
CA LEU A 42 -27.24 5.67 -5.82
C LEU A 42 -26.55 4.78 -4.77
N ASP A 43 -26.24 3.58 -5.17
CA ASP A 43 -25.43 2.66 -4.41
C ASP A 43 -23.94 2.93 -4.70
N TYR A 44 -23.14 3.15 -3.66
CA TYR A 44 -21.72 3.46 -3.80
C TYR A 44 -20.91 2.82 -2.66
N PRO A 45 -19.72 2.28 -2.96
CA PRO A 45 -18.79 1.82 -1.95
C PRO A 45 -18.05 3.01 -1.32
N LEU A 46 -17.57 2.84 -0.10
CA LEU A 46 -16.57 3.72 0.50
C LEU A 46 -15.18 3.42 -0.07
N GLY A 47 -14.33 4.42 -0.22
CA GLY A 47 -12.98 4.28 -0.75
C GLY A 47 -12.12 3.36 0.13
N HIS A 48 -11.56 3.93 1.18
CA HIS A 48 -10.83 3.19 2.20
C HIS A 48 -11.38 3.50 3.59
N TYR A 49 -11.53 2.45 4.41
CA TYR A 49 -11.90 2.60 5.81
C TYR A 49 -11.33 1.45 6.64
N ILE A 50 -11.20 1.69 7.92
CA ILE A 50 -10.77 0.69 8.89
C ILE A 50 -11.99 0.11 9.57
N LEU A 51 -12.16 -1.19 9.47
CA LEU A 51 -13.14 -1.96 10.23
C LEU A 51 -12.50 -2.40 11.55
N ASN A 52 -13.11 -2.00 12.66
CA ASN A 52 -12.71 -2.44 13.99
C ASN A 52 -13.44 -3.76 14.32
N THR A 53 -12.68 -4.83 14.45
CA THR A 53 -13.20 -6.16 14.80
C THR A 53 -12.69 -6.58 16.17
N ASP A 54 -13.30 -7.61 16.77
CA ASP A 54 -12.82 -8.20 18.04
C ASP A 54 -11.40 -8.80 17.91
N LYS A 55 -10.93 -9.05 16.67
CA LYS A 55 -9.60 -9.59 16.36
C LYS A 55 -8.58 -8.53 16.00
N GLY A 56 -8.97 -7.25 15.96
CA GLY A 56 -8.12 -6.14 15.57
C GLY A 56 -8.69 -5.33 14.41
N TYR A 57 -7.80 -4.79 13.60
CA TYR A 57 -8.14 -3.86 12.52
C TYR A 57 -8.06 -4.53 11.16
N GLU A 58 -9.04 -4.24 10.29
CA GLU A 58 -9.03 -4.67 8.89
C GLU A 58 -9.19 -3.46 7.97
N LEU A 59 -8.36 -3.38 6.92
CA LEU A 59 -8.58 -2.41 5.85
C LEU A 59 -9.64 -2.95 4.89
N LYS A 60 -10.68 -2.16 4.69
CA LYS A 60 -11.69 -2.35 3.64
C LYS A 60 -11.50 -1.32 2.54
N SER A 61 -11.64 -1.75 1.30
CA SER A 61 -11.39 -0.89 0.13
C SER A 61 -12.49 -1.11 -0.91
N PHE A 62 -13.19 -0.03 -1.27
CA PHE A 62 -14.31 -0.07 -2.21
C PHE A 62 -15.42 -1.03 -1.82
N GLU A 63 -15.66 -1.14 -0.53
CA GLU A 63 -16.71 -1.96 0.07
C GLU A 63 -17.73 -1.07 0.82
N LYS A 64 -18.90 -1.63 1.10
CA LYS A 64 -19.90 -0.98 1.96
C LYS A 64 -19.82 -1.59 3.34
N PRO A 65 -19.84 -0.78 4.41
CA PRO A 65 -19.99 -1.31 5.75
C PRO A 65 -21.31 -2.07 5.89
N GLU A 66 -21.27 -3.16 6.63
CA GLU A 66 -22.46 -3.92 7.00
C GLU A 66 -23.13 -3.30 8.23
N LYS A 67 -24.34 -3.81 8.52
CA LYS A 67 -25.04 -3.40 9.74
C LYS A 67 -24.21 -3.75 10.98
N ASP A 68 -24.12 -2.81 11.92
CA ASP A 68 -23.39 -2.91 13.18
C ASP A 68 -21.84 -2.90 13.07
N ASP A 69 -21.30 -2.72 11.87
CA ASP A 69 -19.87 -2.50 11.68
C ASP A 69 -19.39 -1.22 12.38
N LYS A 70 -18.27 -1.33 13.09
CA LYS A 70 -17.57 -0.18 13.66
C LYS A 70 -16.47 0.25 12.71
N VAL A 71 -16.69 1.37 12.02
CA VAL A 71 -15.78 1.86 11.00
C VAL A 71 -15.17 3.21 11.38
N THR A 72 -13.91 3.42 10.97
CA THR A 72 -13.21 4.70 11.11
C THR A 72 -12.49 5.04 9.80
N ALA A 73 -12.29 6.33 9.55
CA ALA A 73 -11.40 6.76 8.49
C ALA A 73 -9.96 6.34 8.78
N VAL A 74 -9.12 6.27 7.73
CA VAL A 74 -7.68 6.03 7.90
C VAL A 74 -7.06 7.24 8.62
N GLU A 75 -6.49 7.03 9.79
CA GLU A 75 -5.74 8.04 10.53
C GLU A 75 -4.32 8.13 9.99
N LYS A 76 -4.02 9.25 9.33
CA LYS A 76 -2.72 9.46 8.67
C LYS A 76 -1.58 9.54 9.68
N ASN A 77 -0.67 8.59 9.61
CA ASN A 77 0.60 8.61 10.34
C ASN A 77 1.65 9.38 9.53
N GLN A 78 2.22 10.43 10.10
CA GLN A 78 3.12 11.34 9.40
C GLN A 78 4.44 10.65 8.99
N THR A 79 4.95 9.71 9.78
CA THR A 79 6.18 8.96 9.45
C THR A 79 5.97 8.10 8.21
N LEU A 80 4.88 7.35 8.12
CA LEU A 80 4.54 6.55 6.94
C LEU A 80 4.26 7.44 5.72
N TYR A 81 3.46 8.49 5.91
CA TYR A 81 3.12 9.40 4.83
C TYR A 81 4.37 10.01 4.20
N LYS A 82 5.26 10.61 5.00
CA LYS A 82 6.48 11.23 4.48
C LYS A 82 7.43 10.24 3.80
N ALA A 83 7.54 9.02 4.34
CA ALA A 83 8.43 8.00 3.80
C ALA A 83 7.95 7.43 2.45
N PHE A 84 6.62 7.40 2.21
CA PHE A 84 6.05 6.79 1.00
C PHE A 84 5.31 7.76 0.09
N HIS A 85 5.26 9.05 0.43
CA HIS A 85 4.76 10.09 -0.46
C HIS A 85 5.87 10.56 -1.39
N PHE A 86 6.11 9.78 -2.44
CA PHE A 86 7.17 10.04 -3.40
C PHE A 86 6.84 11.24 -4.29
N ILE A 87 7.79 12.18 -4.41
CA ILE A 87 7.65 13.43 -5.16
C ILE A 87 8.66 13.44 -6.32
N PRO A 88 8.26 13.81 -7.56
CA PRO A 88 9.19 13.94 -8.69
C PRO A 88 10.42 14.80 -8.33
N GLY A 89 11.62 14.31 -8.69
CA GLY A 89 12.91 14.89 -8.34
C GLY A 89 13.50 14.37 -7.01
N GLN A 90 12.73 13.63 -6.21
CA GLN A 90 13.25 13.01 -4.99
C GLN A 90 14.26 11.91 -5.34
N GLN A 91 15.38 11.88 -4.60
CA GLN A 91 16.44 10.92 -4.81
C GLN A 91 16.64 10.04 -3.58
N PHE A 92 16.98 8.78 -3.82
CA PHE A 92 17.31 7.79 -2.79
C PHE A 92 18.65 7.15 -3.13
N GLU A 93 19.47 6.92 -2.13
CA GLU A 93 20.71 6.19 -2.28
C GLU A 93 20.77 5.03 -1.29
N PHE A 94 20.80 3.81 -1.79
CA PHE A 94 20.83 2.60 -0.98
C PHE A 94 22.14 1.86 -1.15
N GLU A 95 22.80 1.55 -0.05
CA GLU A 95 23.88 0.57 -0.01
C GLU A 95 23.27 -0.82 0.22
N ALA A 96 23.47 -1.73 -0.72
CA ALA A 96 23.03 -3.10 -0.60
C ALA A 96 24.19 -4.02 -0.24
N ALA A 97 24.06 -4.72 0.90
CA ALA A 97 24.92 -5.84 1.25
C ALA A 97 24.38 -7.11 0.58
N LEU A 98 25.15 -7.63 -0.39
CA LEU A 98 24.80 -8.81 -1.19
C LEU A 98 25.38 -10.09 -0.56
N PRO A 99 24.81 -11.26 -0.87
CA PRO A 99 25.40 -12.53 -0.46
C PRO A 99 26.87 -12.64 -0.91
N GLY A 100 27.75 -13.01 0.02
CA GLY A 100 29.19 -13.04 -0.24
C GLY A 100 29.96 -11.80 0.22
N GLY A 101 29.30 -10.87 0.92
CA GLY A 101 29.93 -9.70 1.56
C GLY A 101 30.21 -8.51 0.63
N GLN A 102 29.80 -8.59 -0.64
CA GLN A 102 29.91 -7.49 -1.56
C GLN A 102 28.90 -6.38 -1.21
N LYS A 103 29.35 -5.14 -1.22
CA LYS A 103 28.50 -3.97 -1.08
C LYS A 103 28.38 -3.26 -2.42
N LYS A 104 27.17 -2.81 -2.73
CA LYS A 104 26.90 -2.03 -3.96
C LYS A 104 25.92 -0.93 -3.68
N THR A 105 26.24 0.27 -4.17
CA THR A 105 25.36 1.43 -4.06
C THR A 105 24.43 1.53 -5.28
N TYR A 106 23.18 1.87 -5.03
CA TYR A 106 22.15 2.10 -6.03
C TYR A 106 21.52 3.46 -5.80
N LYS A 107 21.46 4.24 -6.87
CA LYS A 107 20.77 5.55 -6.89
C LYS A 107 19.42 5.37 -7.59
N TRP A 108 18.39 5.86 -6.95
CA TRP A 108 17.03 5.91 -7.48
C TRP A 108 16.55 7.34 -7.51
N GLU A 109 15.74 7.66 -8.49
CA GLU A 109 15.13 8.97 -8.65
C GLU A 109 13.64 8.82 -8.97
N VAL A 110 12.82 9.66 -8.37
CA VAL A 110 11.39 9.76 -8.70
C VAL A 110 11.24 10.65 -9.92
N VAL A 111 10.64 10.10 -10.97
CA VAL A 111 10.46 10.77 -12.26
C VAL A 111 8.98 10.83 -12.62
N ALA A 112 8.56 11.95 -13.22
CA ALA A 112 7.28 12.04 -13.92
C ALA A 112 7.54 12.17 -15.42
N ASP A 113 6.90 11.33 -16.24
CA ASP A 113 7.02 11.42 -17.69
C ASP A 113 6.05 12.45 -18.31
N ILE A 114 6.13 12.65 -19.61
CA ILE A 114 5.27 13.60 -20.33
C ILE A 114 3.79 13.22 -20.34
N TYR A 115 3.44 11.98 -19.98
CA TYR A 115 2.08 11.47 -19.81
C TYR A 115 1.61 11.53 -18.37
N ASN A 116 2.40 12.16 -17.49
CA ASN A 116 2.14 12.24 -16.04
C ASN A 116 2.14 10.87 -15.33
N ASN A 117 2.85 9.86 -15.88
CA ASN A 117 3.12 8.65 -15.14
C ASN A 117 4.29 8.89 -14.20
N THR A 118 4.12 8.53 -12.93
CA THR A 118 5.16 8.63 -11.92
C THR A 118 5.79 7.28 -11.67
N TYR A 119 7.12 7.25 -11.60
CA TYR A 119 7.89 6.04 -11.33
C TYR A 119 9.21 6.34 -10.63
N ILE A 120 9.72 5.36 -9.91
CA ILE A 120 11.09 5.37 -9.38
C ILE A 120 12.00 4.76 -10.45
N TRP A 121 13.02 5.49 -10.84
CA TRP A 121 14.03 5.10 -11.83
C TRP A 121 15.32 4.66 -11.16
N CYS A 122 15.90 3.55 -11.62
CA CYS A 122 17.24 3.09 -11.25
C CYS A 122 18.11 2.99 -12.50
N GLU A 123 19.05 3.93 -12.69
CA GLU A 123 19.92 3.96 -13.86
C GLU A 123 20.81 2.70 -13.94
N ALA A 124 21.42 2.28 -12.82
CA ALA A 124 22.34 1.14 -12.77
C ALA A 124 21.74 -0.19 -13.26
N THR A 125 20.41 -0.32 -13.25
CA THR A 125 19.71 -1.54 -13.68
C THR A 125 18.75 -1.30 -14.84
N HIS A 126 18.61 -0.05 -15.30
CA HIS A 126 17.63 0.38 -16.30
C HIS A 126 16.22 -0.12 -15.96
N SER A 127 15.82 0.13 -14.70
CA SER A 127 14.55 -0.38 -14.17
C SER A 127 13.65 0.77 -13.73
N LYS A 128 12.34 0.61 -13.94
CA LYS A 128 11.30 1.55 -13.52
C LYS A 128 10.30 0.86 -12.63
N LEU A 129 9.90 1.53 -11.57
CA LEU A 129 8.87 1.07 -10.65
C LEU A 129 7.75 2.11 -10.58
N PHE A 130 6.65 1.83 -11.23
CA PHE A 130 5.50 2.74 -11.33
C PHE A 130 4.64 2.66 -10.08
N PHE A 131 4.18 3.82 -9.62
CA PHE A 131 3.35 3.91 -8.43
C PHE A 131 2.20 4.91 -8.60
N LYS A 132 1.22 4.77 -7.73
CA LYS A 132 0.17 5.75 -7.50
C LYS A 132 0.00 5.95 -6.00
N SER A 133 -0.52 7.10 -5.65
CA SER A 133 -0.80 7.48 -4.27
C SER A 133 -2.13 8.22 -4.22
N ASP A 134 -2.93 7.93 -3.23
CA ASP A 134 -4.10 8.71 -2.84
C ASP A 134 -3.91 9.30 -1.43
N ASP A 135 -4.98 9.75 -0.81
CA ASP A 135 -4.92 10.33 0.54
C ASP A 135 -4.56 9.34 1.64
N ASP A 136 -4.83 8.06 1.41
CA ASP A 136 -4.79 7.02 2.45
C ASP A 136 -3.65 6.01 2.23
N MET A 137 -3.17 5.82 1.00
CA MET A 137 -2.14 4.83 0.70
C MET A 137 -1.29 5.11 -0.53
N MET A 138 -0.13 4.46 -0.59
CA MET A 138 0.70 4.31 -1.78
C MET A 138 0.64 2.85 -2.25
N TYR A 139 0.64 2.65 -3.56
CA TYR A 139 0.74 1.32 -4.15
C TYR A 139 1.52 1.35 -5.46
N PHE A 140 2.33 0.31 -5.67
CA PHE A 140 3.01 0.10 -6.91
C PHE A 140 2.08 -0.58 -7.92
N THR A 141 2.07 -0.08 -9.16
CA THR A 141 1.19 -0.59 -10.21
C THR A 141 1.85 -1.65 -11.07
N HIS A 142 3.08 -1.42 -11.52
CA HIS A 142 3.86 -2.37 -12.31
C HIS A 142 5.35 -2.04 -12.27
N PHE A 143 6.15 -2.98 -12.75
CA PHE A 143 7.60 -2.90 -12.79
C PHE A 143 8.11 -3.21 -14.20
N GLU A 144 9.04 -2.39 -14.68
CA GLU A 144 9.79 -2.62 -15.92
C GLU A 144 11.28 -2.78 -15.62
N GLY A 145 11.93 -3.77 -16.22
CA GLY A 145 13.38 -3.99 -16.10
C GLY A 145 13.78 -5.32 -15.49
N LYS A 146 14.95 -5.35 -14.83
CA LYS A 146 15.55 -6.59 -14.31
C LYS A 146 14.85 -7.08 -13.04
N ARG A 147 14.12 -8.21 -13.11
CA ARG A 147 13.39 -8.84 -11.99
C ARG A 147 14.26 -9.37 -10.83
N ARG A 148 15.56 -9.16 -10.86
CA ARG A 148 16.51 -9.48 -9.77
C ARG A 148 17.26 -8.24 -9.30
N SER A 149 16.79 -7.06 -9.68
CA SER A 149 17.36 -5.79 -9.22
C SER A 149 16.92 -5.46 -7.79
N LEU A 150 17.67 -4.59 -7.12
CA LEU A 150 17.28 -4.08 -5.80
C LEU A 150 15.91 -3.38 -5.85
N LEU A 151 15.65 -2.61 -6.91
CA LEU A 151 14.37 -1.92 -7.11
C LEU A 151 13.20 -2.90 -7.28
N PHE A 152 13.42 -4.07 -7.92
CA PHE A 152 12.41 -5.12 -7.99
C PHE A 152 12.13 -5.73 -6.61
N TYR A 153 13.15 -5.93 -5.79
CA TYR A 153 12.93 -6.41 -4.43
C TYR A 153 12.18 -5.38 -3.58
N PHE A 154 12.44 -4.10 -3.77
CA PHE A 154 11.66 -3.04 -3.12
C PHE A 154 10.18 -3.06 -3.56
N TYR A 155 9.91 -3.28 -4.85
CA TYR A 155 8.54 -3.51 -5.36
C TYR A 155 7.82 -4.63 -4.59
N LEU A 156 8.49 -5.75 -4.36
CA LEU A 156 7.92 -6.87 -3.63
C LEU A 156 7.77 -6.58 -2.13
N THR A 157 8.68 -5.80 -1.56
CA THR A 157 8.69 -5.45 -0.13
C THR A 157 7.54 -4.52 0.23
N ALA A 158 7.32 -3.48 -0.56
CA ALA A 158 6.40 -2.38 -0.25
C ALA A 158 5.28 -2.23 -1.29
N TYR A 159 4.77 -3.35 -1.83
CA TYR A 159 3.79 -3.35 -2.91
C TYR A 159 2.60 -2.42 -2.67
N LYS A 160 2.08 -2.41 -1.45
CA LYS A 160 1.01 -1.54 -1.00
C LYS A 160 1.27 -1.15 0.45
N VAL A 161 1.24 0.14 0.75
CA VAL A 161 1.48 0.69 2.08
C VAL A 161 0.38 1.68 2.43
N LEU A 162 -0.35 1.41 3.51
CA LEU A 162 -1.32 2.34 4.09
C LEU A 162 -0.56 3.44 4.85
N TYR A 163 -0.99 4.68 4.74
CA TYR A 163 -0.43 5.80 5.51
C TYR A 163 -0.88 5.83 6.97
N GLY A 164 -1.75 4.91 7.40
CA GLY A 164 -2.16 4.69 8.78
C GLY A 164 -1.35 3.58 9.45
N TYR A 165 -1.07 3.73 10.75
CA TYR A 165 -0.47 2.67 11.54
C TYR A 165 -1.50 2.02 12.45
N TYR A 166 -1.71 0.74 12.26
CA TYR A 166 -2.59 -0.09 13.08
C TYR A 166 -1.81 -1.34 13.48
N LYS A 167 -1.55 -1.46 14.78
CA LYS A 167 -0.73 -2.56 15.30
C LYS A 167 -1.34 -3.90 14.91
N ASP A 168 -0.48 -4.80 14.42
CA ASP A 168 -0.83 -6.17 13.98
C ASP A 168 -1.79 -6.26 12.79
N MET A 169 -2.20 -5.13 12.20
CA MET A 169 -3.02 -5.14 11.00
C MET A 169 -2.25 -5.74 9.81
N GLU A 170 -2.95 -6.54 9.04
CA GLU A 170 -2.45 -7.20 7.83
C GLU A 170 -3.11 -6.64 6.58
N LEU A 171 -2.32 -6.06 5.68
CA LEU A 171 -2.74 -5.78 4.33
C LEU A 171 -2.52 -7.02 3.47
N LYS A 172 -3.58 -7.50 2.84
CA LYS A 172 -3.53 -8.64 1.92
C LYS A 172 -3.88 -8.19 0.51
N ASP A 173 -3.10 -8.66 -0.46
CA ASP A 173 -3.33 -8.37 -1.87
C ASP A 173 -2.71 -9.49 -2.73
N SER A 174 -2.82 -9.37 -4.04
CA SER A 174 -2.22 -10.30 -4.98
C SER A 174 -1.47 -9.55 -6.09
N PHE A 175 -0.26 -9.97 -6.38
CA PHE A 175 0.44 -9.48 -7.56
C PHE A 175 -0.19 -10.01 -8.85
N PRO A 176 -0.11 -9.25 -9.95
CA PRO A 176 -0.42 -9.80 -11.26
C PRO A 176 0.40 -11.09 -11.52
N VAL A 177 -0.25 -12.09 -12.08
CA VAL A 177 0.31 -13.45 -12.25
C VAL A 177 1.67 -13.42 -12.96
N ASN A 178 1.84 -12.54 -13.94
CA ASN A 178 3.06 -12.38 -14.72
C ASN A 178 4.21 -11.69 -13.97
N THR A 179 4.00 -11.12 -12.78
CA THR A 179 5.05 -10.41 -12.02
C THR A 179 6.20 -11.34 -11.64
N LEU A 180 5.90 -12.52 -11.14
CA LEU A 180 6.89 -13.47 -10.61
C LEU A 180 6.90 -14.83 -11.34
N ASN A 181 5.92 -15.07 -12.20
CA ASN A 181 5.83 -16.26 -13.03
C ASN A 181 6.27 -15.94 -14.47
N SER A 182 6.71 -16.94 -15.18
CA SER A 182 7.14 -16.81 -16.59
C SER A 182 7.01 -18.14 -17.34
N GLY A 183 7.04 -18.06 -18.66
CA GLY A 183 7.07 -19.22 -19.54
C GLY A 183 5.76 -19.99 -19.63
N LEU A 184 5.84 -21.30 -19.83
CA LEU A 184 4.72 -22.18 -20.14
C LEU A 184 3.59 -22.15 -19.10
N LEU A 185 3.91 -21.96 -17.82
CA LEU A 185 2.91 -21.89 -16.74
C LEU A 185 1.94 -20.71 -16.91
N ILE A 186 2.42 -19.56 -17.39
CA ILE A 186 1.55 -18.40 -17.68
C ILE A 186 0.65 -18.73 -18.86
N LEU A 187 1.21 -19.27 -19.96
CA LEU A 187 0.41 -19.62 -21.13
C LEU A 187 -0.70 -20.62 -20.78
N LEU A 188 -0.40 -21.60 -19.93
CA LEU A 188 -1.40 -22.55 -19.41
C LEU A 188 -2.44 -21.84 -18.55
N GLN A 189 -2.00 -20.92 -17.66
CA GLN A 189 -2.93 -20.15 -16.84
C GLN A 189 -3.86 -19.29 -17.70
N ASP A 190 -3.33 -18.60 -18.71
CA ASP A 190 -4.11 -17.74 -19.59
C ASP A 190 -5.15 -18.55 -20.38
N PHE A 191 -4.79 -19.75 -20.81
CA PHE A 191 -5.71 -20.65 -21.50
C PHE A 191 -6.86 -21.12 -20.60
N VAL A 192 -6.60 -21.43 -19.34
CA VAL A 192 -7.64 -21.93 -18.40
C VAL A 192 -8.26 -20.84 -17.53
N ALA A 193 -7.79 -19.59 -17.60
CA ALA A 193 -8.27 -18.48 -16.78
C ALA A 193 -9.80 -18.27 -16.78
N PRO A 194 -10.55 -18.48 -17.88
CA PRO A 194 -12.00 -18.39 -17.86
C PRO A 194 -12.68 -19.41 -16.92
N PHE A 195 -12.01 -20.51 -16.58
CA PHE A 195 -12.57 -21.60 -15.76
C PHE A 195 -12.04 -21.56 -14.33
N PHE A 196 -10.74 -21.39 -14.16
CA PHE A 196 -10.14 -21.30 -12.82
C PHE A 196 -8.73 -20.69 -12.87
N MET A 197 -8.30 -20.14 -11.73
CA MET A 197 -6.96 -19.60 -11.53
C MET A 197 -6.16 -20.52 -10.62
N PHE A 198 -5.16 -21.22 -11.17
CA PHE A 198 -4.28 -22.10 -10.41
C PHE A 198 -2.95 -21.41 -10.01
N LEU A 199 -2.55 -20.34 -10.70
CA LEU A 199 -1.40 -19.51 -10.33
C LEU A 199 -1.88 -18.33 -9.49
N LYS A 200 -1.32 -18.20 -8.27
CA LYS A 200 -1.59 -17.06 -7.38
C LYS A 200 -0.28 -16.55 -6.80
N THR A 201 -0.15 -15.25 -6.71
CA THR A 201 0.99 -14.60 -6.07
C THR A 201 0.45 -13.69 -4.98
N ASN A 202 0.35 -14.22 -3.78
CA ASN A 202 -0.23 -13.52 -2.64
C ASN A 202 0.81 -12.60 -2.00
N TYR A 203 0.38 -11.40 -1.69
CA TYR A 203 1.12 -10.42 -0.91
C TYR A 203 0.46 -10.22 0.45
N GLN A 204 1.30 -10.04 1.45
CA GLN A 204 0.86 -9.69 2.80
C GLN A 204 1.87 -8.73 3.42
N LEU A 205 1.39 -7.61 3.97
CA LEU A 205 2.18 -6.68 4.78
C LEU A 205 1.58 -6.60 6.18
N LYS A 206 2.42 -6.69 7.19
CA LYS A 206 2.03 -6.57 8.60
C LYS A 206 2.79 -5.43 9.27
N TYR A 207 2.07 -4.59 10.02
CA TYR A 207 2.63 -3.55 10.87
C TYR A 207 3.02 -4.16 12.21
N ILE A 208 4.31 -4.16 12.54
CA ILE A 208 4.85 -4.88 13.71
C ILE A 208 4.95 -3.99 14.93
N SER A 209 5.67 -2.89 14.80
CA SER A 209 5.92 -1.99 15.93
C SER A 209 6.04 -0.55 15.46
N LYS A 210 5.68 0.36 16.37
CA LYS A 210 5.85 1.79 16.22
C LYS A 210 6.54 2.31 17.47
N LYS A 211 7.56 3.13 17.31
CA LYS A 211 8.13 3.96 18.35
C LYS A 211 7.81 5.41 18.02
N ASP A 212 7.21 6.10 18.96
CA ASP A 212 6.95 7.53 18.92
C ASP A 212 7.82 8.19 20.00
N ASP A 213 9.08 8.38 19.71
CA ASP A 213 9.94 9.23 20.51
C ASP A 213 10.07 10.59 19.82
N PHE A 214 10.11 11.68 20.57
CA PHE A 214 10.22 13.03 20.05
C PHE A 214 11.44 13.21 19.13
N THR A 215 12.49 12.42 19.37
CA THR A 215 13.75 12.47 18.61
C THR A 215 13.90 11.35 17.57
N ASP A 216 13.19 10.24 17.71
CA ASP A 216 13.39 9.04 16.87
C ASP A 216 12.06 8.27 16.67
N SER A 217 11.23 8.76 15.78
CA SER A 217 10.03 8.01 15.36
C SER A 217 10.43 6.91 14.36
N SER A 218 10.00 5.67 14.64
CA SER A 218 10.26 4.55 13.72
C SER A 218 9.07 3.59 13.64
N ILE A 219 8.92 2.97 12.47
CA ILE A 219 7.88 1.96 12.22
C ILE A 219 8.55 0.77 11.54
N GLU A 220 8.32 -0.41 12.12
CA GLU A 220 8.78 -1.67 11.58
C GLU A 220 7.62 -2.45 10.95
N MET A 221 7.84 -2.93 9.74
CA MET A 221 6.89 -3.70 8.97
C MET A 221 7.53 -4.99 8.46
N GLN A 222 6.72 -6.01 8.29
CA GLN A 222 7.12 -7.25 7.63
C GLN A 222 6.19 -7.53 6.47
N SER A 223 6.76 -7.92 5.34
CA SER A 223 5.95 -8.36 4.22
C SER A 223 6.39 -9.75 3.71
N GLN A 224 5.46 -10.38 3.03
CA GLN A 224 5.64 -11.73 2.50
C GLN A 224 5.01 -11.84 1.12
N VAL A 225 5.72 -12.53 0.23
CA VAL A 225 5.19 -12.91 -1.08
C VAL A 225 5.21 -14.42 -1.19
N ASP A 226 4.04 -15.03 -1.44
CA ASP A 226 3.85 -16.47 -1.57
C ASP A 226 3.31 -16.81 -2.96
N ILE A 227 4.15 -17.47 -3.76
CA ILE A 227 3.80 -17.93 -5.11
C ILE A 227 3.22 -19.33 -4.99
N ARG A 228 1.97 -19.49 -5.38
CA ARG A 228 1.22 -20.74 -5.31
C ARG A 228 0.84 -21.27 -6.68
N VAL A 229 0.91 -22.59 -6.81
CA VAL A 229 0.45 -23.33 -7.98
C VAL A 229 -0.52 -24.42 -7.50
N GLY A 230 -1.75 -24.40 -7.95
CA GLY A 230 -2.78 -25.34 -7.51
C GLY A 230 -3.03 -25.33 -5.99
N GLY A 231 -2.83 -24.17 -5.33
CA GLY A 231 -2.97 -24.05 -3.87
C GLY A 231 -1.70 -24.37 -3.07
N ILE A 232 -0.70 -25.00 -3.68
CA ILE A 232 0.57 -25.39 -3.03
C ILE A 232 1.57 -24.23 -3.12
N SER A 233 2.19 -23.85 -1.99
CA SER A 233 3.24 -22.83 -1.96
C SER A 233 4.52 -23.38 -2.62
N MET A 234 4.92 -22.77 -3.73
CA MET A 234 6.11 -23.15 -4.50
C MET A 234 7.33 -22.31 -4.13
N LYS A 235 7.11 -21.05 -3.80
CA LYS A 235 8.19 -20.12 -3.51
C LYS A 235 7.73 -19.01 -2.59
N LYS A 236 8.51 -18.74 -1.55
CA LYS A 236 8.21 -17.75 -0.54
C LYS A 236 9.38 -16.78 -0.36
N TYR A 237 9.04 -15.49 -0.32
CA TYR A 237 9.96 -14.42 0.03
C TYR A 237 9.47 -13.76 1.31
N ASN A 238 10.39 -13.44 2.20
CA ASN A 238 10.10 -12.67 3.40
C ASN A 238 10.93 -11.39 3.36
N PHE A 239 10.32 -10.31 3.81
CA PHE A 239 10.93 -9.00 3.81
C PHE A 239 10.71 -8.34 5.16
N THR A 240 11.65 -7.48 5.54
CA THR A 240 11.46 -6.50 6.60
C THR A 240 11.61 -5.11 6.01
N LEU A 241 10.93 -4.13 6.57
CA LEU A 241 10.95 -2.76 6.12
C LEU A 241 10.90 -1.84 7.33
N SER A 242 11.93 -1.02 7.48
CA SER A 242 12.09 -0.04 8.54
C SER A 242 11.96 1.37 8.00
N VAL A 243 11.08 2.14 8.60
CA VAL A 243 10.90 3.56 8.33
C VAL A 243 11.35 4.34 9.55
N ARG A 244 12.12 5.40 9.36
CA ARG A 244 12.57 6.29 10.43
C ARG A 244 12.31 7.74 10.07
N LYS A 245 11.72 8.49 10.98
CA LYS A 245 11.38 9.91 10.81
C LYS A 245 10.51 10.14 9.56
N ASP A 246 11.13 10.38 8.41
CA ASP A 246 10.48 10.79 7.17
C ASP A 246 10.97 10.01 5.93
N HIS A 247 11.72 8.94 6.13
CA HIS A 247 12.31 8.17 5.04
C HIS A 247 12.34 6.66 5.31
N ILE A 248 12.46 5.90 4.24
CA ILE A 248 12.72 4.47 4.28
C ILE A 248 14.17 4.29 4.71
N ALA A 249 14.39 3.75 5.92
CA ALA A 249 15.74 3.59 6.47
C ALA A 249 16.43 2.34 5.94
N GLU A 250 15.72 1.22 5.93
CA GLU A 250 16.27 -0.07 5.54
C GLU A 250 15.17 -1.00 5.05
N PHE A 251 15.51 -1.89 4.14
CA PHE A 251 14.71 -3.08 3.87
C PHE A 251 15.58 -4.31 3.66
N THR A 252 15.07 -5.46 4.09
CA THR A 252 15.77 -6.75 3.98
C THR A 252 14.94 -7.71 3.15
N VAL A 253 15.62 -8.47 2.32
CA VAL A 253 15.04 -9.54 1.51
C VAL A 253 15.61 -10.87 1.96
N THR A 254 14.75 -11.77 2.41
CA THR A 254 15.15 -13.14 2.76
C THR A 254 14.46 -14.14 1.84
N HIS A 255 15.27 -14.89 1.09
CA HIS A 255 14.78 -15.95 0.24
C HIS A 255 15.70 -17.16 0.32
N LYS A 256 15.18 -18.30 0.78
CA LYS A 256 16.00 -19.48 1.15
C LYS A 256 17.08 -19.04 2.16
N ASN A 257 18.34 -19.35 1.90
CA ASN A 257 19.48 -18.98 2.76
C ASN A 257 20.20 -17.70 2.30
N LYS A 258 19.58 -16.90 1.41
CA LYS A 258 20.17 -15.65 0.91
C LYS A 258 19.46 -14.47 1.55
N ILE A 259 20.26 -13.54 2.07
CA ILE A 259 19.81 -12.30 2.67
C ILE A 259 20.45 -11.15 1.89
N VAL A 260 19.64 -10.17 1.53
CA VAL A 260 20.10 -8.90 0.98
C VAL A 260 19.56 -7.80 1.91
N VAL A 261 20.45 -6.99 2.43
CA VAL A 261 20.09 -5.84 3.28
C VAL A 261 20.39 -4.58 2.48
N ALA A 262 19.41 -3.71 2.36
CA ALA A 262 19.55 -2.42 1.67
C ALA A 262 19.30 -1.30 2.68
N THR A 263 20.33 -0.54 2.99
CA THR A 263 20.31 0.57 3.93
C THR A 263 20.34 1.89 3.17
N ASN A 264 19.45 2.80 3.51
CA ASN A 264 19.44 4.16 2.96
C ASN A 264 20.62 4.95 3.52
N ILE A 265 21.44 5.47 2.64
CA ILE A 265 22.63 6.25 3.00
C ILE A 265 22.51 7.75 2.65
N ASN A 266 21.33 8.19 2.21
CA ASN A 266 21.07 9.61 2.06
C ASN A 266 21.24 10.31 3.41
N LYS A 267 22.00 11.38 3.43
CA LYS A 267 22.02 12.25 4.60
C LYS A 267 20.63 12.88 4.72
N PRO A 268 20.00 12.90 5.91
CA PRO A 268 18.78 13.66 6.10
C PRO A 268 19.02 15.09 5.62
N LEU A 269 18.06 15.63 4.89
CA LEU A 269 18.04 17.06 4.56
C LEU A 269 18.07 17.82 5.89
N SER A 270 19.15 18.51 6.15
CA SER A 270 19.40 19.32 7.35
C SER A 270 18.43 20.50 7.44
#